data_5eb0b37317d698e7d067bc4028e47fad
#
_entry.id   5eb0b37317d698e7d067bc4028e47fad
#
_cell.length_a   1.000
_cell.length_b   1.000
_cell.length_c   1.000
_cell.angle_alpha   90.00
_cell.angle_beta   90.00
_cell.angle_gamma   90.00
#
_symmetry.space_group_name_H-M   'P 1'
#
loop_
_entity.id
_entity.type
_entity.pdbx_description
1 polymer ?
#
loop_
_entity_poly.entity_id
_entity_poly.type
_entity_poly.pdbx_seq_one_letter_code
_entity_poly.pdbx_strand_id
1 'polypeptide(L)'
;MIFNKIKIGIINMNCNNLYSIFNSCQNIGYRTSIIKNSSNLRAFDIIILPGVGSFKQAIKYLKLNNFDKEILNFLQLKNKGVLGICLGMQLFFESSEEFGFTKGLGILEGK
;
A
#
# COMPACT_ATOMS: atom_id res chain seq x y z
N MET A 1 19.52 9.96 10.83
CA MET A 1 19.19 9.60 12.22
C MET A 1 17.73 9.14 12.30
N ILE A 2 17.48 8.10 13.08
CA ILE A 2 16.13 7.55 13.27
C ILE A 2 15.60 8.07 14.61
N PHE A 3 14.54 8.89 14.58
CA PHE A 3 14.03 9.54 15.78
C PHE A 3 12.91 8.79 16.47
N ASN A 4 12.26 7.85 15.79
CA ASN A 4 11.12 7.16 16.36
C ASN A 4 11.15 5.69 16.02
N LYS A 5 10.31 4.94 16.74
CA LYS A 5 10.27 3.47 16.60
C LYS A 5 9.25 3.00 15.57
N ILE A 6 8.57 3.93 14.91
CA ILE A 6 7.58 3.58 13.89
C ILE A 6 8.27 2.99 12.68
N LYS A 7 7.81 1.83 12.26
CA LYS A 7 8.32 1.14 11.08
C LYS A 7 7.34 1.30 9.92
N ILE A 8 7.85 1.79 8.81
CA ILE A 8 7.06 2.00 7.60
C ILE A 8 7.47 0.98 6.55
N GLY A 9 6.48 0.28 5.99
CA GLY A 9 6.70 -0.59 4.85
C GLY A 9 6.04 -0.02 3.62
N ILE A 10 6.74 0.01 2.50
CA ILE A 10 6.21 0.47 1.22
C ILE A 10 6.06 -0.74 0.31
N ILE A 11 4.81 -1.03 -0.11
CA ILE A 11 4.57 -2.14 -1.01
C ILE A 11 5.16 -1.82 -2.38
N ASN A 12 5.98 -2.72 -2.90
CA ASN A 12 6.59 -2.55 -4.21
C ASN A 12 5.54 -2.81 -5.30
N MET A 13 5.00 -1.73 -5.84
CA MET A 13 4.00 -1.78 -6.91
C MET A 13 4.63 -1.58 -8.29
N ASN A 14 5.95 -1.70 -8.40
CA ASN A 14 6.69 -1.45 -9.62
C ASN A 14 6.45 -0.05 -10.19
N CYS A 15 6.29 0.93 -9.32
CA CYS A 15 6.07 2.31 -9.73
C CYS A 15 7.38 3.10 -9.70
N ASN A 16 7.47 4.12 -10.57
CA ASN A 16 8.70 4.89 -10.74
C ASN A 16 9.09 5.72 -9.53
N ASN A 17 8.12 6.07 -8.68
CA ASN A 17 8.38 6.93 -7.53
C ASN A 17 8.64 6.18 -6.23
N LEU A 18 8.84 4.87 -6.31
CA LEU A 18 9.03 4.02 -5.13
C LEU A 18 10.18 4.50 -4.24
N TYR A 19 11.34 4.74 -4.85
CA TYR A 19 12.52 5.16 -4.10
C TYR A 19 12.44 6.60 -3.61
N SER A 20 11.70 7.45 -4.31
CA SER A 20 11.43 8.81 -3.84
C SER A 20 10.64 8.80 -2.54
N ILE A 21 9.63 7.96 -2.46
CA ILE A 21 8.81 7.79 -1.24
C ILE A 21 9.70 7.20 -0.13
N PHE A 22 10.47 6.19 -0.45
CA PHE A 22 11.38 5.54 0.50
C PHE A 22 12.36 6.55 1.11
N ASN A 23 13.03 7.32 0.25
CA ASN A 23 14.01 8.30 0.70
C ASN A 23 13.37 9.41 1.53
N SER A 24 12.19 9.86 1.17
CA SER A 24 11.46 10.88 1.93
C SER A 24 11.15 10.40 3.34
N CYS A 25 10.67 9.18 3.48
CA CYS A 25 10.37 8.60 4.79
C CYS A 25 11.63 8.47 5.64
N GLN A 26 12.72 8.00 5.06
CA GLN A 26 13.98 7.87 5.78
C GLN A 26 14.55 9.21 6.19
N ASN A 27 14.46 10.23 5.33
CA ASN A 27 14.98 11.55 5.64
C ASN A 27 14.23 12.20 6.79
N ILE A 28 12.95 11.87 6.97
CA ILE A 28 12.16 12.38 8.11
C ILE A 28 12.55 11.66 9.41
N GLY A 29 13.15 10.47 9.32
CA GLY A 29 13.61 9.74 10.51
C GLY A 29 12.86 8.45 10.80
N TYR A 30 12.02 7.97 9.88
CA TYR A 30 11.31 6.70 10.05
C TYR A 30 12.15 5.52 9.57
N ARG A 31 11.99 4.40 10.25
CA ARG A 31 12.54 3.12 9.76
C ARG A 31 11.68 2.65 8.59
N THR A 32 12.27 2.58 7.40
CA THR A 32 11.52 2.34 6.19
C THR A 32 12.09 1.14 5.43
N SER A 33 11.21 0.29 4.94
CA SER A 33 11.61 -0.86 4.13
C SER A 33 10.68 -0.99 2.93
N ILE A 34 11.19 -1.55 1.85
CA ILE A 34 10.38 -1.88 0.67
C ILE A 34 9.90 -3.32 0.84
N ILE A 35 8.58 -3.50 0.76
CA ILE A 35 7.95 -4.81 0.95
C ILE A 35 7.82 -5.49 -0.41
N LYS A 36 8.46 -6.64 -0.57
CA LYS A 36 8.44 -7.40 -1.83
C LYS A 36 7.46 -8.57 -1.80
N ASN A 37 7.11 -9.05 -0.60
CA ASN A 37 6.13 -10.12 -0.47
C ASN A 37 5.20 -9.84 0.71
N SER A 38 4.04 -10.50 0.72
CA SER A 38 2.97 -10.19 1.67
C SER A 38 3.11 -10.86 3.04
N SER A 39 4.11 -11.68 3.25
CA SER A 39 4.17 -12.54 4.44
C SER A 39 4.49 -11.80 5.73
N ASN A 40 4.95 -10.55 5.67
CA ASN A 40 5.52 -9.86 6.83
C ASN A 40 4.93 -8.48 7.10
N LEU A 41 3.68 -8.24 6.71
CA LEU A 41 3.08 -6.91 6.93
C LEU A 41 2.99 -6.55 8.41
N ARG A 42 2.83 -7.55 9.28
CA ARG A 42 2.70 -7.31 10.72
C ARG A 42 3.94 -6.66 11.35
N ALA A 43 5.08 -6.78 10.71
CA ALA A 43 6.32 -6.18 11.22
C ALA A 43 6.30 -4.64 11.15
N PHE A 44 5.35 -4.07 10.42
CA PHE A 44 5.27 -2.64 10.21
C PHE A 44 4.12 -2.02 10.98
N ASP A 45 4.23 -0.73 11.25
CA ASP A 45 3.17 0.05 11.90
C ASP A 45 2.31 0.76 10.86
N ILE A 46 2.94 1.19 9.76
CA ILE A 46 2.28 1.87 8.67
C ILE A 46 2.71 1.20 7.36
N ILE A 47 1.72 0.89 6.53
CA ILE A 47 1.96 0.38 5.18
C ILE A 47 1.61 1.50 4.20
N ILE A 48 2.53 1.82 3.30
CA ILE A 48 2.28 2.75 2.21
C ILE A 48 1.96 1.95 0.95
N LEU A 49 0.82 2.26 0.35
CA LEU A 49 0.37 1.66 -0.89
C LEU A 49 0.50 2.71 -2.00
N PRO A 50 1.65 2.78 -2.69
CA PRO A 50 1.81 3.69 -3.80
C PRO A 50 1.20 3.08 -5.06
N GLY A 51 0.95 3.89 -6.07
CA GLY A 51 0.48 3.33 -7.33
C GLY A 51 0.37 4.37 -8.41
N VAL A 52 0.76 3.97 -9.61
CA VAL A 52 0.57 4.73 -10.84
C VAL A 52 0.10 3.74 -11.90
N GLY A 53 -0.60 4.25 -12.93
CA GLY A 53 -1.09 3.40 -13.98
C GLY A 53 -2.57 3.07 -13.79
N SER A 54 -2.99 1.89 -14.23
CA SER A 54 -4.41 1.54 -14.21
C SER A 54 -4.80 0.85 -12.91
N PHE A 55 -6.01 1.14 -12.46
CA PHE A 55 -6.63 0.50 -11.30
C PHE A 55 -6.68 -1.02 -11.48
N LYS A 56 -7.09 -1.48 -12.66
CA LYS A 56 -7.24 -2.90 -12.96
C LYS A 56 -5.92 -3.66 -12.82
N GLN A 57 -4.84 -3.10 -13.36
CA GLN A 57 -3.52 -3.74 -13.28
C GLN A 57 -3.00 -3.78 -11.84
N ALA A 58 -3.24 -2.70 -11.08
CA ALA A 58 -2.81 -2.64 -9.70
C ALA A 58 -3.53 -3.67 -8.84
N ILE A 59 -4.84 -3.81 -8.99
CA ILE A 59 -5.62 -4.82 -8.27
C ILE A 59 -5.13 -6.23 -8.64
N LYS A 60 -4.88 -6.48 -9.92
CA LYS A 60 -4.36 -7.76 -10.37
C LYS A 60 -3.02 -8.08 -9.71
N TYR A 61 -2.13 -7.11 -9.64
CA TYR A 61 -0.83 -7.27 -8.99
C TYR A 61 -1.00 -7.63 -7.51
N LEU A 62 -1.85 -6.90 -6.80
CA LEU A 62 -2.08 -7.16 -5.38
C LEU A 62 -2.62 -8.55 -5.14
N LYS A 63 -3.57 -8.99 -5.96
CA LYS A 63 -4.16 -10.32 -5.83
C LYS A 63 -3.16 -11.42 -6.12
N LEU A 64 -2.36 -11.28 -7.18
CA LEU A 64 -1.36 -12.28 -7.55
C LEU A 64 -0.31 -12.47 -6.46
N ASN A 65 -0.01 -11.42 -5.72
CA ASN A 65 1.00 -11.45 -4.65
C ASN A 65 0.38 -11.57 -3.26
N ASN A 66 -0.92 -11.81 -3.19
CA ASN A 66 -1.68 -11.99 -1.93
C ASN A 66 -1.66 -10.77 -1.01
N PHE A 67 -1.38 -9.59 -1.54
CA PHE A 67 -1.40 -8.36 -0.76
C PHE A 67 -2.81 -7.92 -0.39
N ASP A 68 -3.79 -8.21 -1.24
CA ASP A 68 -5.17 -7.80 -1.00
C ASP A 68 -5.70 -8.33 0.33
N LYS A 69 -5.52 -9.60 0.60
CA LYS A 69 -5.97 -10.23 1.86
C LYS A 69 -5.12 -9.78 3.03
N GLU A 70 -3.83 -9.68 2.84
CA GLU A 70 -2.92 -9.32 3.93
C GLU A 70 -3.07 -7.86 4.36
N ILE A 71 -3.41 -6.96 3.45
CA ILE A 71 -3.72 -5.58 3.80
C ILE A 71 -4.97 -5.52 4.67
N LEU A 72 -6.02 -6.26 4.30
CA LEU A 72 -7.25 -6.28 5.09
C LEU A 72 -7.00 -6.88 6.48
N ASN A 73 -6.21 -7.93 6.58
CA ASN A 73 -5.83 -8.51 7.87
C ASN A 73 -5.01 -7.53 8.70
N PHE A 74 -4.08 -6.83 8.08
CA PHE A 74 -3.24 -5.82 8.74
C PHE A 74 -4.09 -4.72 9.37
N LEU A 75 -5.14 -4.27 8.69
CA LEU A 75 -6.01 -3.22 9.18
C LEU A 75 -6.87 -3.65 10.38
N GLN A 76 -6.97 -4.95 10.65
CA GLN A 76 -7.65 -5.45 11.85
C GLN A 76 -6.79 -5.33 13.11
N LEU A 77 -5.50 -5.09 12.96
CA LEU A 77 -4.58 -4.96 14.08
C LEU A 77 -4.67 -3.58 14.70
N LYS A 78 -4.44 -3.49 16.02
CA LYS A 78 -4.45 -2.20 16.72
C LYS A 78 -3.23 -1.36 16.35
N ASN A 79 -3.44 -0.06 16.26
CA ASN A 79 -2.36 0.91 16.02
C ASN A 79 -1.63 0.69 14.70
N LYS A 80 -2.34 0.20 13.69
CA LYS A 80 -1.80 0.00 12.36
C LYS A 80 -2.58 0.88 11.36
N GLY A 81 -1.89 1.35 10.34
CA GLY A 81 -2.52 2.19 9.33
C GLY A 81 -1.98 1.94 7.94
N VAL A 82 -2.78 2.26 6.95
CA VAL A 82 -2.40 2.18 5.54
C VAL A 82 -2.59 3.55 4.90
N LEU A 83 -1.55 4.01 4.22
CA LEU A 83 -1.58 5.28 3.48
C LEU A 83 -1.55 4.96 1.99
N GLY A 84 -2.61 5.35 1.28
CA GLY A 84 -2.64 5.24 -0.18
C GLY A 84 -2.18 6.52 -0.83
N ILE A 85 -1.32 6.41 -1.84
CA ILE A 85 -0.79 7.56 -2.58
C ILE A 85 -1.18 7.41 -4.05
N CYS A 86 -1.78 8.44 -4.61
CA CYS A 86 -2.23 8.45 -6.00
C CYS A 86 -3.16 7.27 -6.29
N LEU A 87 -2.83 6.42 -7.26
CA LEU A 87 -3.63 5.23 -7.56
C LEU A 87 -3.83 4.34 -6.32
N GLY A 88 -2.84 4.27 -5.43
CA GLY A 88 -2.94 3.50 -4.21
C GLY A 88 -4.14 3.90 -3.36
N MET A 89 -4.45 5.20 -3.27
CA MET A 89 -5.63 5.68 -2.57
C MET A 89 -6.92 5.19 -3.25
N GLN A 90 -6.95 5.19 -4.58
CA GLN A 90 -8.12 4.75 -5.33
C GLN A 90 -8.41 3.28 -5.10
N LEU A 91 -7.39 2.47 -4.84
CA LEU A 91 -7.55 1.03 -4.61
C LEU A 91 -8.33 0.72 -3.33
N PHE A 92 -8.45 1.68 -2.41
CA PHE A 92 -9.23 1.50 -1.19
C PHE A 92 -10.73 1.40 -1.44
N PHE A 93 -11.22 1.93 -2.55
CA PHE A 93 -12.64 1.92 -2.88
C PHE A 93 -13.10 0.55 -3.33
N GLU A 94 -14.42 0.38 -3.41
CA GLU A 94 -15.00 -0.90 -3.77
C GLU A 94 -14.76 -1.28 -5.22
N SER A 95 -14.73 -0.29 -6.12
CA SER A 95 -14.62 -0.55 -7.54
C SER A 95 -14.16 0.67 -8.33
N SER A 96 -13.79 0.45 -9.56
CA SER A 96 -13.51 1.50 -10.53
C SER A 96 -14.13 1.12 -11.87
N GLU A 97 -14.58 2.12 -12.60
CA GLU A 97 -15.10 1.94 -13.97
C GLU A 97 -14.07 2.32 -15.04
N GLU A 98 -12.85 2.69 -14.63
CA GLU A 98 -11.76 2.95 -15.57
C GLU A 98 -11.44 1.69 -16.38
N PHE A 99 -11.48 1.80 -17.69
CA PHE A 99 -11.27 0.65 -18.59
C PHE A 99 -12.18 -0.54 -18.31
N GLY A 100 -13.44 -0.26 -17.91
CA GLY A 100 -14.41 -1.28 -17.51
C GLY A 100 -14.44 -1.44 -15.99
N PHE A 101 -15.40 -2.22 -15.53
CA PHE A 101 -15.59 -2.41 -14.08
C PHE A 101 -14.48 -3.28 -13.49
N THR A 102 -13.88 -2.82 -12.40
CA THR A 102 -12.91 -3.59 -11.63
C THR A 102 -13.19 -3.40 -10.14
N LYS A 103 -13.26 -4.50 -9.41
CA LYS A 103 -13.48 -4.47 -7.98
C LYS A 103 -12.17 -4.11 -7.26
N GLY A 104 -12.24 -3.14 -6.36
CA GLY A 104 -11.10 -2.72 -5.53
C GLY A 104 -11.01 -3.49 -4.22
N LEU A 105 -10.30 -2.90 -3.25
CA LEU A 105 -10.11 -3.53 -1.94
C LEU A 105 -11.34 -3.43 -1.04
N GLY A 106 -12.24 -2.49 -1.32
CA GLY A 106 -13.47 -2.35 -0.54
C GLY A 106 -13.28 -1.80 0.87
N ILE A 107 -12.16 -1.12 1.12
CA ILE A 107 -11.91 -0.51 2.44
C ILE A 107 -12.81 0.70 2.64
N LEU A 108 -13.01 1.48 1.58
CA LEU A 108 -13.89 2.64 1.55
C LEU A 108 -15.01 2.40 0.54
N GLU A 109 -16.22 2.88 0.86
CA GLU A 109 -17.32 2.80 -0.08
C GLU A 109 -17.11 3.78 -1.24
N GLY A 110 -17.62 3.40 -2.43
CA GLY A 110 -17.58 4.25 -3.60
C GLY A 110 -16.80 3.67 -4.76
N LYS A 111 -16.66 4.51 -5.76
CA LYS A 111 -16.06 4.11 -7.04
C LYS A 111 -14.95 5.04 -7.46
#